data_9879559d2ca59e5a732778227d98d598
#
_entry.id   9879559d2ca59e5a732778227d98d598
#
_cell.length_a   1.000
_cell.length_b   1.000
_cell.length_c   1.000
_cell.angle_alpha   90.00
_cell.angle_beta   90.00
_cell.angle_gamma   90.00
#
_symmetry.space_group_name_H-M   'P 1'
#
loop_
_entity.id
_entity.type
_entity.pdbx_description
1 polymer ?
#
loop_
_entity_poly.entity_id
_entity_poly.type
_entity_poly.pdbx_seq_one_letter_code
_entity_poly.pdbx_strand_id
1 'polypeptide(L)'
;MHFQKWRNQSVGATFLELLWSPNFTKAGIKQRVRIENIELLQHLQEKKKGIIFLTAHFGSWELASQAITVYSDAPVCTIAKPQSNLLVDRIITRWRELFGLKIVAMGINVREILRTLQEGGIVALAADQSAPKESVIVNFFGRNVPSFQGPAIFSLKTGAPIILGCTVRQENGNYTMRFVHVPSDDLDGVSDENILELTRRQVHMTEAIIRQNPEQWMWMHKRWKHVQDKTKAA
;
A
#
# COMPACT_ATOMS: atom_id res chain seq x y z
N MET A 1 3.20 25.09 14.38
CA MET A 1 2.32 25.63 13.31
C MET A 1 2.68 25.17 11.89
N HIS A 2 3.97 24.93 11.55
CA HIS A 2 4.39 24.48 10.22
C HIS A 2 3.95 23.04 9.86
N PHE A 3 4.00 22.08 10.77
CA PHE A 3 3.70 20.66 10.52
C PHE A 3 2.26 20.42 10.01
N GLN A 4 1.25 21.14 10.53
CA GLN A 4 -0.13 21.01 10.04
C GLN A 4 -0.31 21.54 8.62
N LYS A 5 0.41 22.57 8.22
CA LYS A 5 0.34 23.16 6.86
C LYS A 5 0.86 22.16 5.81
N TRP A 6 2.00 21.53 6.06
CA TRP A 6 2.60 20.54 5.16
C TRP A 6 1.75 19.27 5.02
N ARG A 7 1.15 18.80 6.10
CA ARG A 7 0.29 17.62 6.14
C ARG A 7 -0.92 17.71 5.20
N ASN A 8 -1.58 18.87 5.16
CA ASN A 8 -2.74 19.10 4.28
C ASN A 8 -2.31 19.29 2.83
N GLN A 9 -1.11 19.79 2.58
CA GLN A 9 -0.56 19.96 1.23
C GLN A 9 -0.28 18.62 0.54
N SER A 10 0.24 17.62 1.24
CA SER A 10 0.53 16.31 0.65
C SER A 10 -0.73 15.60 0.18
N VAL A 11 -1.80 15.58 1.01
CA VAL A 11 -3.09 14.98 0.66
C VAL A 11 -3.74 15.74 -0.50
N GLY A 12 -3.79 17.08 -0.43
CA GLY A 12 -4.34 17.92 -1.48
C GLY A 12 -3.62 17.72 -2.83
N ALA A 13 -2.29 17.63 -2.80
CA ALA A 13 -1.51 17.38 -4.01
C ALA A 13 -1.84 16.01 -4.62
N THR A 14 -2.00 14.95 -3.81
CA THR A 14 -2.39 13.62 -4.29
C THR A 14 -3.75 13.65 -4.99
N PHE A 15 -4.73 14.37 -4.45
CA PHE A 15 -6.03 14.52 -5.11
C PHE A 15 -5.93 15.31 -6.41
N LEU A 16 -5.13 16.38 -6.48
CA LEU A 16 -4.89 17.12 -7.71
C LEU A 16 -4.21 16.25 -8.76
N GLU A 17 -3.28 15.40 -8.36
CA GLU A 17 -2.60 14.45 -9.25
C GLU A 17 -3.57 13.39 -9.79
N LEU A 18 -4.47 12.90 -8.94
CA LEU A 18 -5.53 11.97 -9.38
C LEU A 18 -6.46 12.66 -10.41
N LEU A 19 -6.88 13.89 -10.15
CA LEU A 19 -7.69 14.68 -11.09
C LEU A 19 -6.95 14.94 -12.41
N TRP A 20 -5.64 15.08 -12.37
CA TRP A 20 -4.80 15.31 -13.54
C TRP A 20 -4.39 14.04 -14.27
N SER A 21 -4.60 12.86 -13.66
CA SER A 21 -4.13 11.56 -14.17
C SER A 21 -4.56 11.23 -15.61
N PRO A 22 -5.72 11.68 -16.15
CA PRO A 22 -6.06 11.49 -17.55
C PRO A 22 -5.07 12.12 -18.54
N ASN A 23 -4.25 13.07 -18.10
CA ASN A 23 -3.24 13.73 -18.90
C ASN A 23 -1.85 13.07 -18.82
N PHE A 24 -1.70 12.04 -17.97
CA PHE A 24 -0.45 11.31 -17.86
C PHE A 24 -0.30 10.29 -19.00
N THR A 25 0.94 10.08 -19.41
CA THR A 25 1.36 8.96 -20.25
C THR A 25 2.22 8.00 -19.42
N LYS A 26 2.43 6.79 -19.92
CA LYS A 26 3.36 5.84 -19.27
C LYS A 26 4.77 6.44 -19.11
N ALA A 27 5.25 7.15 -20.14
CA ALA A 27 6.53 7.85 -20.09
C ALA A 27 6.52 8.99 -19.04
N GLY A 28 5.43 9.76 -18.97
CA GLY A 28 5.26 10.81 -17.98
C GLY A 28 5.22 10.30 -16.56
N ILE A 29 4.60 9.13 -16.31
CA ILE A 29 4.65 8.46 -15.00
C ILE A 29 6.09 8.06 -14.66
N LYS A 30 6.84 7.45 -15.60
CA LYS A 30 8.25 7.06 -15.39
C LYS A 30 9.16 8.27 -15.13
N GLN A 31 8.88 9.41 -15.74
CA GLN A 31 9.61 10.65 -15.47
C GLN A 31 9.31 11.23 -14.09
N ARG A 32 8.05 11.13 -13.63
CA ARG A 32 7.61 11.65 -12.31
C ARG A 32 7.98 10.76 -11.15
N VAL A 33 7.92 9.45 -11.32
CA VAL A 33 8.19 8.47 -10.25
C VAL A 33 9.41 7.64 -10.64
N ARG A 34 10.55 7.94 -10.03
CA ARG A 34 11.77 7.15 -10.18
C ARG A 34 11.80 6.03 -9.14
N ILE A 35 11.89 4.80 -9.60
CA ILE A 35 12.14 3.64 -8.72
C ILE A 35 13.65 3.42 -8.62
N GLU A 36 14.19 3.45 -7.38
CA GLU A 36 15.64 3.43 -7.15
C GLU A 36 16.27 2.05 -7.31
N ASN A 37 15.51 0.98 -7.05
CA ASN A 37 15.98 -0.40 -7.10
C ASN A 37 14.95 -1.28 -7.83
N ILE A 38 14.66 -0.92 -9.07
CA ILE A 38 13.70 -1.62 -9.92
C ILE A 38 14.07 -3.09 -10.15
N GLU A 39 15.34 -3.42 -10.08
CA GLU A 39 15.88 -4.78 -10.21
C GLU A 39 15.29 -5.75 -9.19
N LEU A 40 14.91 -5.28 -8.00
CA LEU A 40 14.22 -6.13 -7.02
C LEU A 40 12.87 -6.61 -7.54
N LEU A 41 12.08 -5.71 -8.14
CA LEU A 41 10.79 -6.06 -8.74
C LEU A 41 10.99 -7.05 -9.89
N GLN A 42 11.93 -6.79 -10.79
CA GLN A 42 12.25 -7.63 -11.95
C GLN A 42 12.67 -9.05 -11.49
N HIS A 43 13.59 -9.16 -10.55
CA HIS A 43 14.01 -10.43 -9.99
C HIS A 43 12.87 -11.24 -9.36
N LEU A 44 11.94 -10.57 -8.65
CA LEU A 44 10.80 -11.26 -8.07
C LEU A 44 9.77 -11.69 -9.12
N GLN A 45 9.60 -10.92 -10.19
CA GLN A 45 8.71 -11.30 -11.30
C GLN A 45 9.21 -12.54 -12.06
N GLU A 46 10.53 -12.71 -12.20
CA GLU A 46 11.15 -13.91 -12.80
C GLU A 46 10.77 -15.20 -12.06
N LYS A 47 10.52 -15.13 -10.76
CA LYS A 47 10.11 -16.28 -9.93
C LYS A 47 8.67 -16.75 -10.18
N LYS A 48 7.84 -15.94 -10.85
CA LYS A 48 6.44 -16.23 -11.19
C LYS A 48 5.54 -16.65 -10.02
N LYS A 49 5.89 -16.27 -8.80
CA LYS A 49 5.11 -16.58 -7.58
C LYS A 49 4.05 -15.52 -7.23
N GLY A 50 3.84 -14.54 -8.13
CA GLY A 50 3.11 -13.32 -7.79
C GLY A 50 3.86 -12.45 -6.79
N ILE A 51 3.38 -11.22 -6.58
CA ILE A 51 4.01 -10.26 -5.67
C ILE A 51 2.91 -9.51 -4.93
N ILE A 52 3.08 -9.29 -3.64
CA ILE A 52 2.28 -8.35 -2.87
C ILE A 52 3.06 -7.05 -2.80
N PHE A 53 2.56 -6.02 -3.47
CA PHE A 53 3.07 -4.66 -3.34
C PHE A 53 2.34 -3.96 -2.20
N LEU A 54 3.01 -3.86 -1.06
CA LEU A 54 2.50 -3.14 0.10
C LEU A 54 2.88 -1.67 0.01
N THR A 55 1.92 -0.81 0.23
CA THR A 55 2.13 0.64 0.30
C THR A 55 1.34 1.26 1.46
N ALA A 56 1.44 2.55 1.63
CA ALA A 56 0.71 3.33 2.62
C ALA A 56 0.08 4.57 1.95
N HIS A 57 -0.89 5.20 2.63
CA HIS A 57 -1.41 6.51 2.22
C HIS A 57 -0.35 7.58 2.53
N PHE A 58 0.72 7.57 1.75
CA PHE A 58 1.95 8.32 1.94
C PHE A 58 2.40 8.92 0.60
N GLY A 59 2.89 10.16 0.61
CA GLY A 59 3.27 10.88 -0.60
C GLY A 59 2.12 10.96 -1.58
N SER A 60 2.28 10.38 -2.77
CA SER A 60 1.21 10.17 -3.74
C SER A 60 0.94 8.68 -3.93
N TRP A 61 0.06 8.11 -3.12
CA TRP A 61 -0.34 6.70 -3.23
C TRP A 61 -1.06 6.38 -4.55
N GLU A 62 -1.71 7.36 -5.16
CA GLU A 62 -2.34 7.21 -6.48
C GLU A 62 -1.25 7.03 -7.55
N LEU A 63 -0.20 7.86 -7.54
CA LEU A 63 0.95 7.68 -8.43
C LEU A 63 1.75 6.42 -8.13
N ALA A 64 1.82 5.97 -6.86
CA ALA A 64 2.46 4.71 -6.51
C ALA A 64 1.78 3.52 -7.20
N SER A 65 0.45 3.47 -7.20
CA SER A 65 -0.33 2.40 -7.85
C SER A 65 -0.22 2.46 -9.38
N GLN A 66 -0.18 3.65 -9.97
CA GLN A 66 0.06 3.82 -11.40
C GLN A 66 1.50 3.46 -11.79
N ALA A 67 2.48 3.84 -10.96
CA ALA A 67 3.88 3.53 -11.20
C ALA A 67 4.13 2.02 -11.19
N ILE A 68 3.67 1.29 -10.16
CA ILE A 68 3.86 -0.16 -10.13
C ILE A 68 3.24 -0.84 -11.36
N THR A 69 2.10 -0.34 -11.85
CA THR A 69 1.45 -0.83 -13.06
C THR A 69 2.25 -0.54 -14.33
N VAL A 70 2.88 0.65 -14.42
CA VAL A 70 3.65 1.08 -15.59
C VAL A 70 5.05 0.44 -15.64
N TYR A 71 5.62 0.12 -14.48
CA TYR A 71 6.94 -0.52 -14.36
C TYR A 71 6.88 -2.04 -14.39
N SER A 72 5.70 -2.62 -14.19
CA SER A 72 5.50 -4.08 -14.18
C SER A 72 5.13 -4.59 -15.57
N ASP A 73 5.65 -5.78 -15.93
CA ASP A 73 5.22 -6.54 -17.09
C ASP A 73 4.08 -7.52 -16.73
N ALA A 74 3.80 -7.72 -15.44
CA ALA A 74 2.73 -8.59 -14.95
C ALA A 74 1.44 -7.79 -14.70
N PRO A 75 0.25 -8.46 -14.74
CA PRO A 75 -1.02 -7.85 -14.36
C PRO A 75 -0.98 -7.32 -12.91
N VAL A 76 -1.54 -6.12 -12.71
CA VAL A 76 -1.61 -5.50 -11.37
C VAL A 76 -3.05 -5.30 -10.97
N CYS A 77 -3.43 -5.74 -9.77
CA CYS A 77 -4.71 -5.38 -9.17
C CYS A 77 -4.54 -4.72 -7.81
N THR A 78 -5.56 -3.96 -7.39
CA THR A 78 -5.62 -3.37 -6.05
C THR A 78 -7.00 -3.50 -5.46
N ILE A 79 -7.08 -3.54 -4.12
CA ILE A 79 -8.35 -3.51 -3.41
C ILE A 79 -8.71 -2.07 -3.12
N ALA A 80 -9.91 -1.66 -3.52
CA ALA A 80 -10.45 -0.36 -3.16
C ALA A 80 -11.84 -0.46 -2.55
N LYS A 81 -12.12 0.41 -1.57
CA LYS A 81 -13.47 0.59 -1.07
C LYS A 81 -14.22 1.51 -2.03
N PRO A 82 -15.41 1.12 -2.53
CA PRO A 82 -16.23 1.98 -3.37
C PRO A 82 -16.59 3.30 -2.66
N GLN A 83 -16.64 4.38 -3.43
CA GLN A 83 -17.09 5.67 -2.93
C GLN A 83 -18.60 5.69 -2.76
N SER A 84 -19.11 6.48 -1.79
CA SER A 84 -20.55 6.60 -1.54
C SER A 84 -21.31 7.20 -2.74
N ASN A 85 -20.68 8.13 -3.46
CA ASN A 85 -21.22 8.68 -4.69
C ASN A 85 -20.76 7.84 -5.88
N LEU A 86 -21.71 7.15 -6.53
CA LEU A 86 -21.43 6.23 -7.64
C LEU A 86 -20.84 6.92 -8.88
N LEU A 87 -21.13 8.20 -9.13
CA LEU A 87 -20.52 8.93 -10.24
C LEU A 87 -19.04 9.21 -9.96
N VAL A 88 -18.75 9.67 -8.74
CA VAL A 88 -17.37 9.88 -8.28
C VAL A 88 -16.59 8.56 -8.30
N ASP A 89 -17.21 7.48 -7.84
CA ASP A 89 -16.59 6.15 -7.83
C ASP A 89 -16.20 5.69 -9.24
N ARG A 90 -17.12 5.80 -10.21
CA ARG A 90 -16.85 5.46 -11.62
C ARG A 90 -15.72 6.29 -12.22
N ILE A 91 -15.68 7.59 -11.93
CA ILE A 91 -14.65 8.49 -12.46
C ILE A 91 -13.29 8.11 -11.87
N ILE A 92 -13.18 7.96 -10.54
CA ILE A 92 -11.94 7.61 -9.86
C ILE A 92 -11.45 6.23 -10.31
N THR A 93 -12.34 5.24 -10.39
CA THR A 93 -12.02 3.90 -10.87
C THR A 93 -11.46 3.94 -12.28
N ARG A 94 -12.14 4.64 -13.22
CA ARG A 94 -11.66 4.81 -14.59
C ARG A 94 -10.28 5.45 -14.66
N TRP A 95 -9.99 6.44 -13.82
CA TRP A 95 -8.68 7.09 -13.81
C TRP A 95 -7.58 6.19 -13.26
N ARG A 96 -7.87 5.38 -12.25
CA ARG A 96 -6.95 4.38 -11.71
C ARG A 96 -6.63 3.29 -12.74
N GLU A 97 -7.60 2.92 -13.57
CA GLU A 97 -7.48 1.87 -14.58
C GLU A 97 -6.80 2.31 -15.88
N LEU A 98 -6.45 3.59 -16.04
CA LEU A 98 -5.86 4.16 -17.27
C LEU A 98 -4.63 3.41 -17.79
N PHE A 99 -3.83 2.84 -16.90
CA PHE A 99 -2.59 2.14 -17.25
C PHE A 99 -2.67 0.62 -17.11
N GLY A 100 -3.89 0.08 -16.90
CA GLY A 100 -4.12 -1.36 -16.76
C GLY A 100 -4.20 -1.87 -15.32
N LEU A 101 -4.25 -0.95 -14.32
CA LEU A 101 -4.55 -1.35 -12.94
C LEU A 101 -5.98 -1.87 -12.85
N LYS A 102 -6.17 -3.07 -12.31
CA LYS A 102 -7.51 -3.64 -12.07
C LYS A 102 -7.98 -3.32 -10.66
N ILE A 103 -9.16 -2.72 -10.54
CA ILE A 103 -9.77 -2.44 -9.24
C ILE A 103 -10.64 -3.61 -8.80
N VAL A 104 -10.36 -4.14 -7.61
CA VAL A 104 -11.11 -5.21 -6.96
C VAL A 104 -11.87 -4.62 -5.77
N ALA A 105 -13.19 -4.76 -5.75
CA ALA A 105 -14.01 -4.21 -4.66
C ALA A 105 -13.71 -4.95 -3.34
N MET A 106 -13.58 -4.18 -2.26
CA MET A 106 -13.34 -4.71 -0.92
C MET A 106 -14.50 -5.63 -0.46
N GLY A 107 -14.17 -6.78 0.09
CA GLY A 107 -15.09 -7.67 0.81
C GLY A 107 -15.63 -8.87 0.03
N ILE A 108 -15.59 -8.89 -1.31
CA ILE A 108 -16.27 -9.94 -2.10
C ILE A 108 -15.28 -10.85 -2.86
N ASN A 109 -14.06 -10.42 -3.13
CA ASN A 109 -13.23 -11.03 -4.16
C ASN A 109 -11.85 -11.54 -3.70
N VAL A 110 -11.76 -12.20 -2.53
CA VAL A 110 -10.53 -12.87 -2.09
C VAL A 110 -10.01 -13.87 -3.15
N ARG A 111 -10.93 -14.54 -3.87
CA ARG A 111 -10.57 -15.46 -4.96
C ARG A 111 -9.82 -14.78 -6.10
N GLU A 112 -10.21 -13.55 -6.46
CA GLU A 112 -9.54 -12.77 -7.51
C GLU A 112 -8.10 -12.41 -7.12
N ILE A 113 -7.88 -12.05 -5.85
CA ILE A 113 -6.57 -11.75 -5.30
C ILE A 113 -5.66 -12.98 -5.36
N LEU A 114 -6.18 -14.12 -4.86
CA LEU A 114 -5.42 -15.36 -4.88
C LEU A 114 -5.10 -15.80 -6.30
N ARG A 115 -6.07 -15.67 -7.23
CA ARG A 115 -5.87 -15.98 -8.65
C ARG A 115 -4.80 -15.09 -9.26
N THR A 116 -4.85 -13.78 -9.04
CA THR A 116 -3.82 -12.83 -9.53
C THR A 116 -2.43 -13.24 -9.06
N LEU A 117 -2.25 -13.59 -7.77
CA LEU A 117 -0.96 -14.04 -7.26
C LEU A 117 -0.53 -15.37 -7.87
N GLN A 118 -1.43 -16.34 -7.99
CA GLN A 118 -1.13 -17.66 -8.59
C GLN A 118 -0.73 -17.56 -10.07
N GLU A 119 -1.29 -16.58 -10.79
CA GLU A 119 -0.95 -16.29 -12.19
C GLU A 119 0.33 -15.44 -12.33
N GLY A 120 1.06 -15.16 -11.25
CA GLY A 120 2.30 -14.38 -11.25
C GLY A 120 2.09 -12.86 -11.28
N GLY A 121 0.85 -12.40 -11.06
CA GLY A 121 0.50 -10.98 -11.03
C GLY A 121 0.89 -10.27 -9.73
N ILE A 122 0.63 -8.97 -9.68
CA ILE A 122 0.91 -8.12 -8.52
C ILE A 122 -0.41 -7.70 -7.85
N VAL A 123 -0.46 -7.84 -6.54
CA VAL A 123 -1.57 -7.33 -5.71
C VAL A 123 -1.07 -6.14 -4.90
N ALA A 124 -1.53 -4.94 -5.24
CA ALA A 124 -1.18 -3.72 -4.54
C ALA A 124 -2.14 -3.45 -3.37
N LEU A 125 -1.63 -3.23 -2.17
CA LEU A 125 -2.41 -3.06 -0.95
C LEU A 125 -1.88 -1.90 -0.11
N ALA A 126 -2.76 -0.97 0.28
CA ALA A 126 -2.47 0.02 1.30
C ALA A 126 -3.03 -0.46 2.64
N ALA A 127 -2.15 -0.80 3.60
CA ALA A 127 -2.55 -1.45 4.85
C ALA A 127 -2.29 -0.61 6.13
N ASP A 128 -2.08 0.70 5.97
CA ASP A 128 -1.71 1.63 7.04
C ASP A 128 -2.90 2.26 7.78
N GLN A 129 -4.12 2.06 7.31
CA GLN A 129 -5.32 2.62 7.91
C GLN A 129 -5.86 1.75 9.07
N SER A 130 -6.89 2.27 9.79
CA SER A 130 -7.53 1.57 10.90
C SER A 130 -8.20 0.28 10.41
N ALA A 131 -7.78 -0.85 10.94
CA ALA A 131 -8.37 -2.16 10.69
C ALA A 131 -9.59 -2.42 11.63
N PRO A 132 -10.43 -3.42 11.33
CA PRO A 132 -11.46 -3.91 12.24
C PRO A 132 -10.88 -4.26 13.62
N LYS A 133 -11.72 -4.18 14.68
CA LYS A 133 -11.27 -4.42 16.05
C LYS A 133 -10.74 -5.84 16.29
N GLU A 134 -11.24 -6.79 15.51
CA GLU A 134 -10.95 -8.22 15.56
C GLU A 134 -9.63 -8.58 14.84
N SER A 135 -9.00 -7.59 14.19
CA SER A 135 -7.71 -7.79 13.52
C SER A 135 -6.57 -7.92 14.53
N VAL A 136 -5.47 -8.52 14.10
CA VAL A 136 -4.27 -8.66 14.93
C VAL A 136 -3.80 -7.32 15.49
N ILE A 137 -3.40 -7.33 16.77
CA ILE A 137 -2.94 -6.14 17.46
C ILE A 137 -1.44 -6.01 17.31
N VAL A 138 -1.01 -4.88 16.77
CA VAL A 138 0.42 -4.57 16.56
C VAL A 138 0.75 -3.21 17.15
N ASN A 139 1.95 -3.06 17.69
CA ASN A 139 2.44 -1.75 18.14
C ASN A 139 2.75 -0.88 16.91
N PHE A 140 2.18 0.34 16.91
CA PHE A 140 2.40 1.34 15.89
C PHE A 140 2.56 2.71 16.54
N PHE A 141 3.72 3.32 16.41
CA PHE A 141 4.11 4.55 17.12
C PHE A 141 3.87 4.47 18.64
N GLY A 142 4.26 3.36 19.27
CA GLY A 142 4.16 3.14 20.72
C GLY A 142 2.76 2.77 21.21
N ARG A 143 1.76 2.61 20.34
CA ARG A 143 0.38 2.25 20.71
C ARG A 143 -0.06 0.94 20.08
N ASN A 144 -0.73 0.10 20.84
CA ASN A 144 -1.28 -1.16 20.37
C ASN A 144 -2.58 -0.92 19.59
N VAL A 145 -2.57 -1.22 18.30
CA VAL A 145 -3.70 -0.95 17.39
C VAL A 145 -4.01 -2.15 16.51
N PRO A 146 -5.29 -2.40 16.18
CA PRO A 146 -5.65 -3.38 15.16
C PRO A 146 -5.00 -3.03 13.82
N SER A 147 -4.44 -4.04 13.15
CA SER A 147 -3.72 -3.88 11.89
C SER A 147 -4.20 -4.87 10.84
N PHE A 148 -4.23 -4.43 9.57
CA PHE A 148 -4.67 -5.29 8.47
C PHE A 148 -3.70 -6.45 8.28
N GLN A 149 -4.20 -7.66 8.45
CA GLN A 149 -3.45 -8.92 8.32
C GLN A 149 -3.56 -9.54 6.92
N GLY A 150 -4.38 -8.96 6.03
CA GLY A 150 -4.61 -9.49 4.69
C GLY A 150 -3.33 -9.76 3.90
N PRO A 151 -2.38 -8.80 3.80
CA PRO A 151 -1.13 -9.03 3.09
C PRO A 151 -0.32 -10.22 3.64
N ALA A 152 -0.25 -10.37 4.98
CA ALA A 152 0.43 -11.49 5.62
C ALA A 152 -0.26 -12.83 5.28
N ILE A 153 -1.59 -12.90 5.38
CA ILE A 153 -2.36 -14.09 5.05
C ILE A 153 -2.16 -14.48 3.58
N PHE A 154 -2.21 -13.53 2.66
CA PHE A 154 -2.01 -13.82 1.24
C PHE A 154 -0.59 -14.33 0.95
N SER A 155 0.42 -13.69 1.53
CA SER A 155 1.82 -14.11 1.40
C SER A 155 2.03 -15.53 1.92
N LEU A 156 1.61 -15.82 3.15
CA LEU A 156 1.78 -17.14 3.77
C LEU A 156 0.99 -18.25 3.03
N LYS A 157 -0.18 -17.91 2.45
CA LYS A 157 -0.99 -18.88 1.67
C LYS A 157 -0.42 -19.19 0.30
N THR A 158 0.20 -18.23 -0.36
CA THR A 158 0.60 -18.35 -1.77
C THR A 158 2.10 -18.47 -1.97
N GLY A 159 2.89 -18.14 -0.93
CA GLY A 159 4.35 -17.99 -1.04
C GLY A 159 4.76 -16.74 -1.83
N ALA A 160 3.82 -15.82 -2.12
CA ALA A 160 4.11 -14.56 -2.79
C ALA A 160 4.90 -13.64 -1.85
N PRO A 161 6.08 -13.14 -2.27
CA PRO A 161 6.86 -12.19 -1.48
C PRO A 161 6.13 -10.85 -1.32
N ILE A 162 6.37 -10.18 -0.20
CA ILE A 162 5.88 -8.83 0.04
C ILE A 162 7.02 -7.85 -0.21
N ILE A 163 6.79 -6.86 -1.06
CA ILE A 163 7.65 -5.68 -1.20
C ILE A 163 6.89 -4.46 -0.71
N LEU A 164 7.52 -3.69 0.16
CA LEU A 164 6.99 -2.41 0.65
C LEU A 164 7.61 -1.28 -0.16
N GLY A 165 6.77 -0.37 -0.67
CA GLY A 165 7.22 0.82 -1.38
C GLY A 165 6.25 1.99 -1.21
N CYS A 166 6.79 3.15 -0.85
CA CYS A 166 6.05 4.40 -0.75
C CYS A 166 6.70 5.45 -1.65
N THR A 167 5.88 6.28 -2.29
CA THR A 167 6.38 7.41 -3.07
C THR A 167 6.76 8.57 -2.15
N VAL A 168 8.01 8.96 -2.14
CA VAL A 168 8.50 10.13 -1.41
C VAL A 168 8.55 11.32 -2.35
N ARG A 169 7.75 12.36 -2.09
CA ARG A 169 7.74 13.61 -2.86
C ARG A 169 9.05 14.36 -2.63
N GLN A 170 9.68 14.76 -3.72
CA GLN A 170 10.90 15.54 -3.74
C GLN A 170 10.58 17.04 -3.87
N GLU A 171 11.55 17.91 -3.57
CA GLU A 171 11.40 19.38 -3.65
C GLU A 171 11.03 19.85 -5.07
N ASN A 172 11.51 19.17 -6.11
CA ASN A 172 11.20 19.47 -7.50
C ASN A 172 9.82 18.98 -7.97
N GLY A 173 8.99 18.43 -7.05
CA GLY A 173 7.65 17.92 -7.33
C GLY A 173 7.61 16.52 -7.95
N ASN A 174 8.75 15.89 -8.22
CA ASN A 174 8.82 14.49 -8.62
C ASN A 174 8.81 13.58 -7.40
N TYR A 175 8.83 12.27 -7.64
CA TYR A 175 8.81 11.25 -6.58
C TYR A 175 9.96 10.27 -6.74
N THR A 176 10.48 9.80 -5.62
CA THR A 176 11.28 8.59 -5.56
C THR A 176 10.51 7.49 -4.86
N MET A 177 10.72 6.25 -5.27
CA MET A 177 10.20 5.06 -4.59
C MET A 177 11.32 4.04 -4.51
N ARG A 178 11.49 3.44 -3.33
CA ARG A 178 12.41 2.35 -3.10
C ARG A 178 11.64 1.15 -2.60
N PHE A 179 11.85 -0.01 -3.20
CA PHE A 179 11.27 -1.25 -2.72
C PHE A 179 12.12 -1.83 -1.58
N VAL A 180 11.45 -2.33 -0.55
CA VAL A 180 12.08 -3.06 0.53
C VAL A 180 11.34 -4.39 0.68
N HIS A 181 12.08 -5.51 0.61
CA HIS A 181 11.50 -6.83 0.85
C HIS A 181 11.12 -6.97 2.32
N VAL A 182 9.90 -7.43 2.60
CA VAL A 182 9.47 -7.79 3.95
C VAL A 182 9.89 -9.23 4.20
N PRO A 183 10.85 -9.48 5.12
CA PRO A 183 11.34 -10.84 5.38
C PRO A 183 10.21 -11.77 5.82
N SER A 184 10.16 -12.97 5.24
CA SER A 184 9.15 -13.99 5.55
C SER A 184 9.67 -15.43 5.41
N ASP A 185 10.93 -15.61 5.00
CA ASP A 185 11.51 -16.92 4.71
C ASP A 185 11.64 -17.83 5.95
N ASP A 186 11.59 -17.27 7.14
CA ASP A 186 11.61 -17.95 8.44
C ASP A 186 10.20 -18.31 8.97
N LEU A 187 9.15 -17.98 8.21
CA LEU A 187 7.75 -18.22 8.60
C LEU A 187 7.15 -19.32 7.72
N ASP A 188 6.97 -20.50 8.29
CA ASP A 188 6.41 -21.64 7.58
C ASP A 188 4.92 -21.83 7.92
N GLY A 189 4.11 -21.87 6.88
CA GLY A 189 2.66 -22.11 6.96
C GLY A 189 1.85 -20.94 7.51
N VAL A 190 0.53 -21.14 7.52
CA VAL A 190 -0.47 -20.15 7.95
C VAL A 190 -0.89 -20.47 9.38
N SER A 191 -0.26 -19.84 10.36
CA SER A 191 -0.65 -19.87 11.76
C SER A 191 -0.94 -18.46 12.27
N ASP A 192 -1.64 -18.35 13.40
CA ASP A 192 -1.93 -17.05 14.01
C ASP A 192 -0.64 -16.33 14.42
N GLU A 193 0.38 -17.07 14.87
CA GLU A 193 1.70 -16.55 15.23
C GLU A 193 2.41 -15.96 13.99
N ASN A 194 2.44 -16.71 12.89
CA ASN A 194 3.08 -16.27 11.66
C ASN A 194 2.36 -15.07 11.03
N ILE A 195 1.02 -15.07 11.07
CA ILE A 195 0.21 -13.93 10.61
C ILE A 195 0.52 -12.69 11.45
N LEU A 196 0.55 -12.83 12.77
CA LEU A 196 0.88 -11.72 13.67
C LEU A 196 2.30 -11.20 13.42
N GLU A 197 3.28 -12.11 13.33
CA GLU A 197 4.69 -11.73 13.13
C GLU A 197 4.91 -11.03 11.79
N LEU A 198 4.37 -11.58 10.69
CA LEU A 198 4.52 -10.96 9.38
C LEU A 198 3.79 -9.61 9.31
N THR A 199 2.61 -9.49 9.95
CA THR A 199 1.91 -8.22 10.09
C THR A 199 2.71 -7.21 10.90
N ARG A 200 3.37 -7.65 11.97
CA ARG A 200 4.25 -6.80 12.79
C ARG A 200 5.42 -6.25 11.97
N ARG A 201 6.09 -7.10 11.17
CA ARG A 201 7.18 -6.67 10.27
C ARG A 201 6.71 -5.60 9.30
N GLN A 202 5.58 -5.81 8.63
CA GLN A 202 4.98 -4.86 7.69
C GLN A 202 4.69 -3.50 8.34
N VAL A 203 4.08 -3.51 9.51
CA VAL A 203 3.69 -2.31 10.26
C VAL A 203 4.94 -1.53 10.71
N HIS A 204 5.95 -2.22 11.26
CA HIS A 204 7.19 -1.57 11.71
C HIS A 204 8.00 -0.99 10.56
N MET A 205 8.06 -1.68 9.41
CA MET A 205 8.74 -1.15 8.22
C MET A 205 8.01 0.06 7.65
N THR A 206 6.66 0.04 7.65
CA THR A 206 5.84 1.20 7.26
C THR A 206 6.07 2.38 8.21
N GLU A 207 6.11 2.13 9.53
CA GLU A 207 6.42 3.14 10.53
C GLU A 207 7.80 3.77 10.30
N ALA A 208 8.82 2.97 9.96
CA ALA A 208 10.16 3.45 9.67
C ALA A 208 10.18 4.42 8.48
N ILE A 209 9.42 4.15 7.41
CA ILE A 209 9.28 5.07 6.27
C ILE A 209 8.58 6.36 6.70
N ILE A 210 7.50 6.27 7.47
CA ILE A 210 6.76 7.44 7.96
C ILE A 210 7.65 8.32 8.85
N ARG A 211 8.50 7.73 9.70
CA ARG A 211 9.42 8.48 10.57
C ARG A 211 10.45 9.31 9.81
N GLN A 212 10.84 8.88 8.61
CA GLN A 212 11.79 9.61 7.78
C GLN A 212 11.19 10.85 7.14
N ASN A 213 9.89 10.83 6.78
CA ASN A 213 9.18 11.94 6.13
C ASN A 213 7.74 12.03 6.68
N PRO A 214 7.59 12.37 7.98
CA PRO A 214 6.30 12.26 8.66
C PRO A 214 5.22 13.21 8.09
N GLU A 215 5.62 14.32 7.47
CA GLU A 215 4.71 15.28 6.84
C GLU A 215 3.99 14.73 5.60
N GLN A 216 4.50 13.64 5.02
CA GLN A 216 3.93 13.04 3.81
C GLN A 216 2.91 11.94 4.07
N TRP A 217 2.75 11.48 5.31
CA TRP A 217 1.73 10.49 5.65
C TRP A 217 0.37 11.13 5.91
N MET A 218 -0.70 10.38 5.58
CA MET A 218 -2.08 10.85 5.74
C MET A 218 -2.55 10.78 7.20
N TRP A 219 -2.09 11.72 8.04
CA TRP A 219 -2.47 11.81 9.47
C TRP A 219 -3.95 12.10 9.71
N MET A 220 -4.70 12.51 8.70
CA MET A 220 -6.14 12.82 8.82
C MET A 220 -6.98 11.56 9.08
N HIS A 221 -6.47 10.38 8.74
CA HIS A 221 -7.14 9.12 9.04
C HIS A 221 -7.04 8.80 10.54
N LYS A 222 -8.16 8.34 11.13
CA LYS A 222 -8.24 7.96 12.55
C LYS A 222 -7.57 6.58 12.79
N ARG A 223 -6.25 6.45 12.52
CA ARG A 223 -5.50 5.19 12.63
C ARG A 223 -5.59 4.57 14.03
N TRP A 224 -5.64 5.41 15.06
CA TRP A 224 -5.71 5.01 16.47
C TRP A 224 -7.14 4.94 17.02
N LYS A 225 -8.15 4.85 16.16
CA LYS A 225 -9.57 4.80 16.55
C LYS A 225 -9.88 3.65 17.54
N HIS A 226 -9.16 2.55 17.45
CA HIS A 226 -9.37 1.35 18.24
C HIS A 226 -8.14 0.97 19.08
N VAL A 227 -7.46 1.98 19.65
CA VAL A 227 -6.34 1.74 20.58
C VAL A 227 -6.82 0.92 21.76
N GLN A 228 -6.08 -0.12 22.07
CA GLN A 228 -6.25 -0.88 23.30
C GLN A 228 -5.27 -0.36 24.35
N ASP A 229 -5.62 0.72 25.02
CA ASP A 229 -4.87 1.19 26.19
C ASP A 229 -5.10 0.25 27.36
N LYS A 230 -4.04 -0.39 27.83
CA LYS A 230 -4.05 -1.20 29.07
C LYS A 230 -4.30 -0.37 30.34
N THR A 231 -4.51 0.94 30.21
CA THR A 231 -4.59 1.89 31.34
C THR A 231 -6.01 2.13 31.87
N LYS A 232 -7.02 1.33 31.46
CA LYS A 232 -8.38 1.44 32.02
C LYS A 232 -8.83 0.15 32.75
N ALA A 233 -7.92 -0.51 33.44
CA ALA A 233 -8.22 -1.61 34.35
C ALA A 233 -7.43 -1.38 35.65
N ALA A 234 -7.83 -0.38 36.41
CA ALA A 234 -7.53 -0.19 37.81
C ALA A 234 -8.65 0.68 38.42
#